data_ed50b128e012361f1b44d060dc4079ce
#
_entry.id   ed50b128e012361f1b44d060dc4079ce
#
_cell.length_a   1.000
_cell.length_b   1.000
_cell.length_c   1.000
_cell.angle_alpha   90.00
_cell.angle_beta   90.00
_cell.angle_gamma   90.00
#
_symmetry.space_group_name_H-M   'P 1'
#
loop_
_entity.id
_entity.type
_entity.pdbx_description
1 polymer ?
#
loop_
_entity_poly.entity_id
_entity_poly.type
_entity_poly.pdbx_seq_one_letter_code
_entity_poly.pdbx_strand_id
1 'polypeptide(L)'
;MSEKLSYRECLKQRRAWYKTVGAVECPILTENVVFTSKGFHHLKYDGSGRGRKVKDHHRRLTVLPYSVDVIKNATSIYEYKKNIYSKALGKYVDIWELRAVVGPDKESISVVLRRIGTGNIAFYSVWKNNGKHKATKKIKKSAN
;
A
#
# COMPACT_ATOMS: atom_id res chain seq x y z
N MET A 1 -19.24 -12.67 9.42
CA MET A 1 -19.30 -11.38 9.46
C MET A 1 -18.31 -10.81 10.34
N SER A 2 -17.59 -9.97 9.94
CA SER A 2 -16.59 -9.46 10.73
C SER A 2 -17.08 -8.35 11.51
N GLU A 3 -16.62 -8.21 12.70
CA GLU A 3 -16.98 -7.14 13.48
C GLU A 3 -16.22 -5.97 13.16
N LYS A 4 -16.82 -4.81 13.09
CA LYS A 4 -16.13 -3.63 12.79
C LYS A 4 -15.46 -3.13 14.02
N LEU A 5 -14.20 -3.00 14.02
CA LEU A 5 -13.45 -2.45 15.15
C LEU A 5 -13.60 -0.95 15.22
N SER A 6 -13.60 -0.39 16.41
CA SER A 6 -13.58 1.05 16.56
C SER A 6 -12.26 1.56 16.03
N TYR A 7 -12.20 2.83 15.72
CA TYR A 7 -10.96 3.42 15.20
C TYR A 7 -9.80 3.18 16.18
N ARG A 8 -10.02 3.43 17.45
CA ARG A 8 -8.98 3.28 18.44
C ARG A 8 -8.49 1.84 18.52
N GLU A 9 -9.40 0.89 18.53
CA GLU A 9 -9.00 -0.49 18.59
C GLU A 9 -8.35 -0.95 17.32
N CYS A 10 -8.84 -0.48 16.17
CA CYS A 10 -8.27 -0.82 14.90
C CYS A 10 -6.83 -0.33 14.83
N LEU A 11 -6.60 0.92 15.25
CA LEU A 11 -5.25 1.48 15.23
C LEU A 11 -4.31 0.66 16.10
N LYS A 12 -4.76 0.30 17.29
CA LYS A 12 -3.93 -0.47 18.19
C LYS A 12 -3.59 -1.83 17.63
N GLN A 13 -4.58 -2.56 17.14
CA GLN A 13 -4.35 -3.88 16.60
C GLN A 13 -3.52 -3.86 15.34
N ARG A 14 -3.76 -2.91 14.46
CA ARG A 14 -3.01 -2.86 13.22
C ARG A 14 -1.55 -2.47 13.46
N ARG A 15 -1.32 -1.60 14.44
CA ARG A 15 0.05 -1.24 14.77
C ARG A 15 0.81 -2.45 15.27
N ALA A 16 0.19 -3.26 16.13
CA ALA A 16 0.84 -4.46 16.64
C ALA A 16 1.10 -5.45 15.51
N TRP A 17 0.10 -5.66 14.65
CA TRP A 17 0.24 -6.57 13.52
C TRP A 17 1.34 -6.10 12.57
N TYR A 18 1.35 -4.80 12.28
CA TYR A 18 2.31 -4.26 11.31
C TYR A 18 3.76 -4.54 11.71
N LYS A 19 4.03 -4.46 13.01
CA LYS A 19 5.37 -4.70 13.48
C LYS A 19 5.82 -6.14 13.28
N THR A 20 4.90 -7.05 13.08
CA THR A 20 5.28 -8.45 12.91
C THR A 20 5.53 -8.82 11.44
N VAL A 21 5.18 -7.95 10.51
CA VAL A 21 5.25 -8.32 9.10
C VAL A 21 6.68 -8.41 8.57
N GLY A 22 7.49 -7.43 8.85
CA GLY A 22 8.88 -7.42 8.37
C GLY A 22 8.98 -7.22 6.88
N ALA A 23 9.09 -8.29 6.14
CA ALA A 23 9.23 -8.22 4.69
C ALA A 23 8.36 -9.26 4.02
N VAL A 24 7.87 -8.94 2.82
CA VAL A 24 7.00 -9.82 2.08
C VAL A 24 7.52 -9.93 0.66
N GLU A 25 7.62 -11.15 0.16
CA GLU A 25 8.08 -11.35 -1.19
C GLU A 25 7.06 -10.86 -2.18
N CYS A 26 7.48 -10.11 -3.17
CA CYS A 26 6.62 -9.58 -4.22
C CYS A 26 7.02 -10.19 -5.55
N PRO A 27 6.37 -11.27 -5.97
CA PRO A 27 6.81 -11.97 -7.17
C PRO A 27 6.79 -11.11 -8.43
N ILE A 28 5.80 -10.25 -8.57
CA ILE A 28 5.73 -9.48 -9.81
C ILE A 28 6.90 -8.50 -9.94
N LEU A 29 7.49 -8.06 -8.85
CA LEU A 29 8.66 -7.20 -8.90
C LEU A 29 9.94 -7.99 -8.63
N THR A 30 9.84 -9.27 -8.32
CA THR A 30 10.97 -10.17 -8.02
C THR A 30 11.85 -9.62 -6.91
N GLU A 31 11.26 -8.97 -5.94
CA GLU A 31 12.00 -8.44 -4.80
C GLU A 31 11.13 -8.52 -3.55
N ASN A 32 11.75 -8.39 -2.38
CA ASN A 32 11.01 -8.34 -1.16
C ASN A 32 10.60 -6.90 -0.88
N VAL A 33 9.44 -6.73 -0.26
CA VAL A 33 8.94 -5.43 0.12
C VAL A 33 9.03 -5.34 1.63
N VAL A 34 9.68 -4.31 2.15
CA VAL A 34 9.82 -4.15 3.59
C VAL A 34 8.72 -3.26 4.13
N PHE A 35 8.24 -3.57 5.32
CA PHE A 35 7.19 -2.79 5.97
C PHE A 35 7.85 -1.98 7.08
N THR A 36 8.06 -0.69 6.82
CA THR A 36 8.81 0.17 7.74
C THR A 36 7.85 1.10 8.47
N SER A 37 8.34 1.71 9.53
CA SER A 37 7.52 2.63 10.31
C SER A 37 7.02 3.80 9.46
N LYS A 38 7.80 4.21 8.43
CA LYS A 38 7.37 5.25 7.59
C LYS A 38 6.13 4.88 6.83
N GLY A 39 6.00 3.64 6.40
CA GLY A 39 4.81 3.19 5.69
C GLY A 39 3.58 3.28 6.57
N PHE A 40 3.72 2.88 7.83
CA PHE A 40 2.60 2.95 8.74
C PHE A 40 2.21 4.41 8.99
N HIS A 41 3.22 5.28 9.08
CA HIS A 41 2.99 6.70 9.29
C HIS A 41 2.20 7.32 8.12
N HIS A 42 2.46 6.87 6.90
CA HIS A 42 1.78 7.39 5.74
C HIS A 42 0.29 7.04 5.68
N LEU A 43 -0.16 6.13 6.50
CA LEU A 43 -1.58 5.85 6.57
C LEU A 43 -2.30 6.97 7.30
N LYS A 44 -1.60 7.66 8.20
CA LYS A 44 -2.19 8.75 8.92
C LYS A 44 -1.94 10.10 8.27
N TYR A 45 -0.80 10.26 7.61
CA TYR A 45 -0.45 11.52 6.97
C TYR A 45 -0.28 11.33 5.47
N ASP A 46 -0.82 12.24 4.69
CA ASP A 46 -0.72 12.09 3.24
C ASP A 46 0.68 12.50 2.76
N GLY A 47 0.89 12.46 1.49
CA GLY A 47 2.20 12.74 0.92
C GLY A 47 2.71 14.15 1.15
N SER A 48 1.83 15.09 1.49
CA SER A 48 2.26 16.44 1.76
C SER A 48 2.46 16.66 3.25
N GLY A 49 2.28 15.64 4.07
CA GLY A 49 2.45 15.77 5.50
C GLY A 49 1.21 16.18 6.25
N ARG A 50 0.06 16.34 5.56
CA ARG A 50 -1.13 16.72 6.20
C ARG A 50 -1.82 15.52 6.76
N GLY A 51 -2.42 15.62 7.93
CA GLY A 51 -3.15 14.52 8.53
C GLY A 51 -4.38 14.18 7.73
N ARG A 52 -4.62 12.90 7.49
CA ARG A 52 -5.84 12.46 6.81
C ARG A 52 -6.97 12.54 7.81
N LYS A 53 -8.19 12.62 7.31
CA LYS A 53 -9.34 12.61 8.19
C LYS A 53 -9.41 11.25 8.87
N VAL A 54 -9.92 11.22 10.09
CA VAL A 54 -10.00 9.99 10.86
C VAL A 54 -10.72 8.90 10.08
N LYS A 55 -11.79 9.25 9.38
CA LYS A 55 -12.52 8.28 8.62
C LYS A 55 -11.66 7.64 7.55
N ASP A 56 -10.85 8.42 6.86
CA ASP A 56 -9.98 7.89 5.83
C ASP A 56 -8.88 7.02 6.44
N HIS A 57 -8.29 7.48 7.53
CA HIS A 57 -7.25 6.71 8.20
C HIS A 57 -7.82 5.37 8.68
N HIS A 58 -9.02 5.38 9.24
CA HIS A 58 -9.66 4.16 9.73
C HIS A 58 -9.91 3.19 8.58
N ARG A 59 -10.36 3.69 7.43
CA ARG A 59 -10.60 2.81 6.28
C ARG A 59 -9.32 2.15 5.82
N ARG A 60 -8.22 2.91 5.79
CA ARG A 60 -6.95 2.33 5.36
C ARG A 60 -6.43 1.31 6.35
N LEU A 61 -6.60 1.57 7.65
CA LEU A 61 -6.18 0.61 8.66
C LEU A 61 -7.00 -0.68 8.55
N THR A 62 -8.28 -0.56 8.23
CA THR A 62 -9.13 -1.73 8.12
C THR A 62 -8.65 -2.69 7.04
N VAL A 63 -8.17 -2.17 5.92
CA VAL A 63 -7.71 -3.04 4.84
C VAL A 63 -6.21 -3.29 4.84
N LEU A 64 -5.50 -2.72 5.80
CA LEU A 64 -4.04 -2.88 5.84
C LEU A 64 -3.57 -4.34 5.78
N PRO A 65 -4.16 -5.28 6.49
CA PRO A 65 -3.66 -6.65 6.40
C PRO A 65 -3.73 -7.24 5.01
N TYR A 66 -4.67 -6.78 4.18
CA TYR A 66 -4.77 -7.30 2.83
C TYR A 66 -3.61 -6.85 1.96
N SER A 67 -2.82 -5.86 2.40
CA SER A 67 -1.68 -5.43 1.61
C SER A 67 -0.71 -6.57 1.35
N VAL A 68 -0.59 -7.49 2.31
CA VAL A 68 0.30 -8.63 2.15
C VAL A 68 -0.20 -9.51 1.00
N ASP A 69 -1.52 -9.74 0.96
CA ASP A 69 -2.09 -10.58 -0.09
C ASP A 69 -1.95 -9.92 -1.46
N VAL A 70 -2.11 -8.61 -1.53
CA VAL A 70 -1.95 -7.90 -2.80
C VAL A 70 -0.50 -8.03 -3.28
N ILE A 71 0.46 -7.83 -2.38
CA ILE A 71 1.87 -7.92 -2.75
C ILE A 71 2.22 -9.31 -3.25
N LYS A 72 1.69 -10.33 -2.60
CA LYS A 72 2.02 -11.69 -2.98
C LYS A 72 1.31 -12.15 -4.24
N ASN A 73 0.14 -11.63 -4.50
CA ASN A 73 -0.70 -12.16 -5.57
C ASN A 73 -0.95 -11.27 -6.78
N ALA A 74 -0.47 -10.05 -6.79
CA ALA A 74 -0.71 -9.18 -7.93
C ALA A 74 -0.13 -9.78 -9.18
N THR A 75 -0.89 -9.74 -10.27
CA THR A 75 -0.43 -10.31 -11.54
C THR A 75 -0.07 -9.23 -12.54
N SER A 76 -0.27 -7.96 -12.21
CA SER A 76 0.12 -6.89 -13.09
C SER A 76 0.38 -5.64 -12.25
N ILE A 77 1.09 -4.70 -12.82
CA ILE A 77 1.37 -3.44 -12.16
C ILE A 77 0.35 -2.45 -12.68
N TYR A 78 -0.43 -1.88 -11.77
CA TYR A 78 -1.48 -0.95 -12.18
C TYR A 78 -0.88 0.38 -12.63
N GLU A 79 0.14 0.85 -11.94
CA GLU A 79 0.80 2.09 -12.32
C GLU A 79 2.24 2.04 -11.86
N TYR A 80 3.14 2.62 -12.65
CA TYR A 80 4.56 2.66 -12.29
C TYR A 80 5.12 4.01 -12.70
N LYS A 81 5.77 4.69 -11.76
CA LYS A 81 6.42 5.95 -12.03
C LYS A 81 7.87 5.83 -11.64
N LYS A 82 8.76 6.00 -12.61
CA LYS A 82 10.16 5.83 -12.36
C LYS A 82 10.87 7.14 -12.21
N ASN A 83 11.84 7.20 -11.31
CA ASN A 83 12.70 8.37 -11.15
C ASN A 83 11.95 9.69 -10.97
N ILE A 84 10.99 9.70 -10.06
CA ILE A 84 10.28 10.92 -9.74
C ILE A 84 11.06 11.65 -8.67
N TYR A 85 11.38 12.90 -8.88
CA TYR A 85 12.14 13.63 -7.87
C TYR A 85 11.23 14.04 -6.73
N SER A 86 11.61 13.69 -5.51
CA SER A 86 10.86 14.06 -4.34
C SER A 86 11.51 15.25 -3.67
N LYS A 87 10.84 16.41 -3.67
CA LYS A 87 11.42 17.56 -3.04
C LYS A 87 11.56 17.34 -1.58
N ALA A 88 10.61 16.67 -0.94
CA ALA A 88 10.65 16.43 0.48
C ALA A 88 11.85 15.59 0.88
N LEU A 89 12.25 14.64 0.05
CA LEU A 89 13.36 13.76 0.37
C LEU A 89 14.67 14.21 -0.25
N GLY A 90 14.61 15.08 -1.24
CA GLY A 90 15.80 15.48 -1.96
C GLY A 90 16.38 14.34 -2.75
N LYS A 91 15.58 13.37 -3.14
CA LYS A 91 16.06 12.19 -3.84
C LYS A 91 15.05 11.74 -4.88
N TYR A 92 15.51 10.87 -5.78
CA TYR A 92 14.60 10.31 -6.78
C TYR A 92 13.97 9.04 -6.20
N VAL A 93 12.73 8.81 -6.54
CA VAL A 93 12.02 7.64 -6.05
C VAL A 93 11.33 6.93 -7.20
N ASP A 94 11.11 5.64 -7.04
CA ASP A 94 10.30 4.86 -7.94
C ASP A 94 9.04 4.51 -7.17
N ILE A 95 7.89 4.54 -7.83
CA ILE A 95 6.62 4.27 -7.19
C ILE A 95 5.84 3.28 -8.02
N TRP A 96 5.30 2.27 -7.37
CA TRP A 96 4.46 1.27 -8.02
C TRP A 96 3.11 1.22 -7.33
N GLU A 97 2.06 1.06 -8.10
CA GLU A 97 0.76 0.74 -7.52
C GLU A 97 0.38 -0.65 -8.00
N LEU A 98 0.14 -1.55 -7.07
CA LEU A 98 -0.34 -2.89 -7.38
C LEU A 98 -1.79 -2.94 -6.97
N ARG A 99 -2.57 -3.76 -7.65
CA ARG A 99 -3.98 -3.86 -7.34
C ARG A 99 -4.40 -5.31 -7.48
N ALA A 100 -5.17 -5.81 -6.56
CA ALA A 100 -5.65 -7.17 -6.62
C ALA A 100 -6.97 -7.29 -5.86
N VAL A 101 -7.73 -8.31 -6.20
CA VAL A 101 -8.98 -8.59 -5.50
C VAL A 101 -8.63 -9.63 -4.46
N VAL A 102 -8.82 -9.31 -3.20
CA VAL A 102 -8.39 -10.17 -2.12
C VAL A 102 -9.44 -10.24 -1.03
N GLY A 103 -9.25 -11.17 -0.12
CA GLY A 103 -10.10 -11.30 1.04
C GLY A 103 -11.36 -12.08 0.77
N PRO A 104 -12.06 -12.46 1.82
CA PRO A 104 -13.26 -13.26 1.66
C PRO A 104 -14.38 -12.51 0.94
N ASP A 105 -14.39 -11.18 1.06
CA ASP A 105 -15.40 -10.41 0.37
C ASP A 105 -14.97 -9.96 -1.00
N LYS A 106 -13.84 -10.44 -1.47
CA LYS A 106 -13.35 -10.11 -2.80
C LYS A 106 -13.32 -8.63 -3.07
N GLU A 107 -12.57 -7.92 -2.28
CA GLU A 107 -12.47 -6.49 -2.45
C GLU A 107 -11.25 -6.08 -3.24
N SER A 108 -11.40 -5.07 -4.06
CA SER A 108 -10.29 -4.56 -4.85
C SER A 108 -9.47 -3.65 -3.98
N ILE A 109 -8.22 -4.00 -3.74
CA ILE A 109 -7.34 -3.25 -2.86
C ILE A 109 -6.12 -2.78 -3.66
N SER A 110 -5.76 -1.53 -3.48
CA SER A 110 -4.55 -0.98 -4.09
C SER A 110 -3.49 -0.82 -3.03
N VAL A 111 -2.27 -1.18 -3.39
CA VAL A 111 -1.12 -1.02 -2.51
C VAL A 111 -0.07 -0.22 -3.27
N VAL A 112 0.46 0.80 -2.64
CA VAL A 112 1.52 1.59 -3.24
C VAL A 112 2.84 1.23 -2.58
N LEU A 113 3.85 0.99 -3.40
CA LEU A 113 5.18 0.66 -2.94
C LEU A 113 6.14 1.74 -3.44
N ARG A 114 7.20 1.99 -2.71
CA ARG A 114 8.14 3.04 -3.07
C ARG A 114 9.57 2.62 -2.82
N ARG A 115 10.47 2.98 -3.73
CA ARG A 115 11.89 2.79 -3.51
C ARG A 115 12.55 4.15 -3.55
N ILE A 116 13.35 4.49 -2.56
CA ILE A 116 14.07 5.73 -2.53
C ILE A 116 15.49 5.44 -2.99
N GLY A 117 15.90 6.07 -4.10
CA GLY A 117 17.22 5.82 -4.64
C GLY A 117 17.41 4.36 -4.98
N THR A 118 18.47 3.76 -4.45
CA THR A 118 18.74 2.36 -4.71
C THR A 118 18.41 1.48 -3.51
N GLY A 119 17.60 1.98 -2.59
CA GLY A 119 17.28 1.22 -1.40
C GLY A 119 16.27 0.13 -1.63
N ASN A 120 15.70 -0.37 -0.55
CA ASN A 120 14.71 -1.44 -0.64
C ASN A 120 13.36 -0.89 -1.08
N ILE A 121 12.56 -1.75 -1.68
CA ILE A 121 11.19 -1.39 -1.98
C ILE A 121 10.43 -1.48 -0.68
N ALA A 122 9.69 -0.45 -0.33
CA ALA A 122 8.98 -0.41 0.93
C ALA A 122 7.49 -0.17 0.73
N PHE A 123 6.69 -0.73 1.63
CA PHE A 123 5.26 -0.47 1.64
C PHE A 123 5.05 1.02 1.91
N TYR A 124 4.17 1.65 1.15
CA TYR A 124 3.94 3.07 1.30
C TYR A 124 2.49 3.39 1.68
N SER A 125 1.51 2.78 1.04
CA SER A 125 0.12 3.06 1.36
C SER A 125 -0.80 1.95 0.84
N VAL A 126 -2.04 1.98 1.32
CA VAL A 126 -3.03 0.99 0.92
C VAL A 126 -4.40 1.63 0.99
N TRP A 127 -5.29 1.26 0.08
CA TRP A 127 -6.68 1.68 0.17
C TRP A 127 -7.58 0.71 -0.59
N LYS A 128 -8.87 0.80 -0.30
CA LYS A 128 -9.86 -0.03 -0.96
C LYS A 128 -10.46 0.77 -2.12
N ASN A 129 -10.59 0.15 -3.25
CA ASN A 129 -11.17 0.81 -4.40
C ASN A 129 -12.69 0.65 -4.39
N ASN A 130 -13.40 1.69 -4.87
CA ASN A 130 -14.81 1.60 -4.96
C ASN A 130 -15.19 0.76 -6.11
N GLY A 131 -16.25 0.04 -5.99
CA GLY A 131 -16.68 -0.80 -7.05
C GLY A 131 -16.95 -0.07 -8.32
N LYS A 132 -17.23 1.21 -8.26
CA LYS A 132 -17.44 1.89 -9.45
C LYS A 132 -16.25 2.04 -10.25
N HIS A 133 -15.09 1.88 -9.77
CA HIS A 133 -13.94 2.09 -10.59
C HIS A 133 -13.32 0.86 -11.00
N LYS A 134 -14.06 -0.11 -11.27
CA LYS A 134 -13.42 -1.22 -11.68
C LYS A 134 -12.82 -1.20 -12.91
N ALA A 135 -12.98 -0.49 -13.67
CA ALA A 135 -12.48 -0.52 -14.87
C ALA A 135 -11.22 -0.28 -14.95
N THR A 136 -10.60 -0.22 -14.97
CA THR A 136 -9.45 0.06 -14.94
C THR A 136 -8.59 0.06 -15.94
N LYS A 137 -7.83 0.90 -16.04
CA LYS A 137 -6.93 1.02 -16.97
C LYS A 137 -5.87 0.17 -16.62
N LYS A 138 -5.47 -0.71 -17.28
CA LYS A 138 -4.39 -1.40 -17.02
C LYS A 138 -3.21 -0.88 -17.58
N ILE A 139 -2.17 -0.74 -17.01
CA ILE A 139 -1.01 -0.21 -17.55
C ILE A 139 -0.21 -1.26 -18.06
N LYS A 140 0.44 -1.11 -19.09
CA LYS A 140 1.22 -2.01 -19.60
C LYS A 140 2.30 -2.30 -18.77
N LYS A 141 2.80 -3.34 -18.63
CA LYS A 141 3.78 -3.64 -17.86
C LYS A 141 4.89 -2.99 -18.06
N SER A 142 5.45 -2.67 -17.22
CA SER A 142 6.44 -1.87 -17.30
C SER A 142 7.48 -2.43 -17.76
N ALA A 143 7.80 -2.73 -18.10
CA ALA A 143 8.70 -3.18 -18.58
C ALA A 143 9.73 -3.08 -18.14
N ASN A 144 10.13 -3.01 -18.00
CA ASN A 144 11.15 -2.99 -17.59
C ASN A 144 11.64 -2.55 -17.50
#